data_5bf9c453b38af89017ed0a1debb5676b
#
_entry.id   5bf9c453b38af89017ed0a1debb5676b
#
_cell.length_a   1.000
_cell.length_b   1.000
_cell.length_c   1.000
_cell.angle_alpha   90.00
_cell.angle_beta   90.00
_cell.angle_gamma   90.00
#
_symmetry.space_group_name_H-M   'P 1'
#
loop_
_entity.id
_entity.type
_entity.pdbx_description
1 polymer ?
#
loop_
_entity_poly.entity_id
_entity_poly.type
_entity_poly.pdbx_seq_one_letter_code
_entity_poly.pdbx_strand_id
1 'polypeptide(L)'
;MFFKRMLYAGVLALAALGSARAAQGPVQLVVAFPAGGPVDTVGRVLAAQLGKEWNRPVVVENKAGANGNIGAAYVSAGPGEGSVVFLSRVGAVGIIPA
;
A
#
# COMPACT_ATOMS: atom_id res chain seq x y z
N MET A 1 14.60 7.37 -44.23
CA MET A 1 13.48 6.48 -43.87
C MET A 1 13.80 5.55 -42.71
N PHE A 2 14.95 4.94 -42.64
CA PHE A 2 15.39 4.10 -41.53
C PHE A 2 15.50 4.84 -40.19
N PHE A 3 15.96 6.07 -40.23
CA PHE A 3 16.16 6.89 -39.04
C PHE A 3 14.85 7.21 -38.29
N LYS A 4 13.78 7.51 -39.01
CA LYS A 4 12.46 7.78 -38.41
C LYS A 4 11.84 6.55 -37.76
N ARG A 5 12.01 5.37 -38.35
CA ARG A 5 11.50 4.13 -37.75
C ARG A 5 12.23 3.72 -36.49
N MET A 6 13.54 3.95 -36.40
CA MET A 6 14.31 3.74 -35.17
C MET A 6 13.93 4.68 -34.05
N LEU A 7 13.64 5.96 -34.37
CA LEU A 7 13.18 6.95 -33.39
C LEU A 7 11.81 6.59 -32.80
N TYR A 8 10.87 6.13 -33.61
CA TYR A 8 9.55 5.69 -33.14
C TYR A 8 9.63 4.44 -32.28
N ALA A 9 10.49 3.51 -32.58
CA ALA A 9 10.69 2.30 -31.80
C ALA A 9 11.29 2.63 -30.41
N GLY A 10 12.21 3.58 -30.32
CA GLY A 10 12.79 4.04 -29.05
C GLY A 10 11.78 4.75 -28.16
N VAL A 11 10.94 5.59 -28.73
CA VAL A 11 9.89 6.31 -28.00
C VAL A 11 8.83 5.35 -27.47
N LEU A 12 8.43 4.36 -28.27
CA LEU A 12 7.48 3.32 -27.85
C LEU A 12 8.03 2.43 -26.73
N ALA A 13 9.31 2.11 -26.76
CA ALA A 13 9.96 1.34 -25.70
C ALA A 13 10.03 2.10 -24.37
N LEU A 14 10.29 3.41 -24.42
CA LEU A 14 10.28 4.26 -23.21
C LEU A 14 8.87 4.40 -22.63
N ALA A 15 7.85 4.52 -23.45
CA ALA A 15 6.46 4.57 -23.01
C ALA A 15 6.01 3.27 -22.33
N ALA A 16 6.47 2.11 -22.83
CA ALA A 16 6.18 0.81 -22.23
C ALA A 16 6.79 0.65 -20.83
N LEU A 17 8.01 1.17 -20.61
CA LEU A 17 8.65 1.16 -19.31
C LEU A 17 7.93 2.06 -18.29
N GLY A 18 7.42 3.21 -18.71
CA GLY A 18 6.61 4.09 -17.87
C GLY A 18 5.27 3.45 -17.48
N SER A 19 4.63 2.73 -18.39
CA SER A 19 3.37 2.01 -18.14
C SER A 19 3.55 0.85 -17.16
N ALA A 20 4.68 0.14 -17.18
CA ALA A 20 4.97 -0.95 -16.26
C ALA A 20 5.10 -0.47 -14.81
N ARG A 21 5.66 0.72 -14.57
CA ARG A 21 5.73 1.33 -13.23
C ARG A 21 4.37 1.81 -12.73
N ALA A 22 3.54 2.35 -13.60
CA ALA A 22 2.19 2.80 -13.29
C ALA A 22 1.24 1.64 -12.95
N ALA A 23 1.54 0.41 -13.43
CA ALA A 23 0.74 -0.78 -13.18
C ALA A 23 0.87 -1.32 -11.75
N GLN A 24 1.83 -0.84 -10.96
CA GLN A 24 2.04 -1.29 -9.58
C GLN A 24 1.15 -0.59 -8.55
N GLY A 25 0.09 0.02 -8.89
CA GLY A 25 -0.90 0.61 -8.01
C GLY A 25 -0.47 1.06 -6.59
N PRO A 26 -1.30 1.77 -5.85
CA PRO A 26 -0.99 2.17 -4.48
C PRO A 26 -0.98 0.97 -3.53
N VAL A 27 -0.13 1.05 -2.50
CA VAL A 27 -0.16 0.14 -1.36
C VAL A 27 -1.14 0.69 -0.33
N GLN A 28 -2.02 -0.16 0.17
CA GLN A 28 -2.96 0.19 1.22
C GLN A 28 -2.35 -0.14 2.59
N LEU A 29 -2.22 0.87 3.45
CA LEU A 29 -1.84 0.67 4.85
C LEU A 29 -3.10 0.71 5.70
N VAL A 30 -3.57 -0.45 6.12
CA VAL A 30 -4.77 -0.57 6.95
C VAL A 30 -4.39 -0.34 8.41
N VAL A 31 -4.95 0.71 8.99
CA VAL A 31 -4.80 1.05 10.41
C VAL A 31 -6.06 0.60 11.14
N ALA A 32 -5.91 -0.29 12.11
CA ALA A 32 -7.03 -0.93 12.81
C ALA A 32 -7.71 -0.04 13.86
N PHE A 33 -7.40 1.25 13.89
CA PHE A 33 -7.88 2.19 14.91
C PHE A 33 -8.33 3.51 14.29
N PRO A 34 -9.09 4.35 15.03
CA PRO A 34 -9.67 5.56 14.47
C PRO A 34 -8.64 6.57 13.97
N ALA A 35 -9.01 7.31 12.93
CA ALA A 35 -8.22 8.42 12.41
C ALA A 35 -7.96 9.47 13.52
N GLY A 36 -6.75 10.00 13.54
CA GLY A 36 -6.32 11.00 14.52
C GLY A 36 -5.83 10.44 15.86
N GLY A 37 -5.98 9.13 16.09
CA GLY A 37 -5.47 8.47 17.28
C GLY A 37 -3.95 8.18 17.21
N PRO A 38 -3.37 7.65 18.32
CA PRO A 38 -1.93 7.37 18.37
C PRO A 38 -1.45 6.41 17.28
N VAL A 39 -2.21 5.36 17.00
CA VAL A 39 -1.84 4.36 15.98
C VAL A 39 -1.93 4.97 14.58
N ASP A 40 -2.93 5.79 14.33
CA ASP A 40 -3.07 6.50 13.06
C ASP A 40 -1.90 7.45 12.80
N THR A 41 -1.47 8.19 13.82
CA THR A 41 -0.32 9.09 13.73
C THR A 41 0.95 8.34 13.31
N VAL A 42 1.23 7.21 13.96
CA VAL A 42 2.36 6.34 13.60
C VAL A 42 2.17 5.79 12.19
N GLY A 43 0.97 5.37 11.83
CA GLY A 43 0.65 4.84 10.51
C GLY A 43 0.92 5.84 9.39
N ARG A 44 0.60 7.10 9.59
CA ARG A 44 0.84 8.15 8.57
C ARG A 44 2.31 8.44 8.38
N VAL A 45 3.10 8.46 9.45
CA VAL A 45 4.56 8.60 9.38
C VAL A 45 5.17 7.40 8.64
N LEU A 46 4.73 6.20 8.99
CA LEU A 46 5.17 4.97 8.34
C LEU A 46 4.81 4.94 6.85
N ALA A 47 3.59 5.32 6.51
CA ALA A 47 3.13 5.38 5.12
C ALA A 47 3.99 6.32 4.27
N ALA A 48 4.36 7.48 4.81
CA ALA A 48 5.23 8.42 4.11
C ALA A 48 6.62 7.84 3.86
N GLN A 49 7.20 7.15 4.84
CA GLN A 49 8.51 6.52 4.70
C GLN A 49 8.48 5.32 3.75
N LEU A 50 7.49 4.44 3.87
CA LEU A 50 7.34 3.29 2.99
C LEU A 50 7.10 3.73 1.54
N GLY A 51 6.34 4.80 1.34
CA GLY A 51 6.11 5.36 0.01
C GLY A 51 7.41 5.79 -0.68
N LYS A 52 8.33 6.38 0.08
CA LYS A 52 9.66 6.75 -0.42
C LYS A 52 10.52 5.53 -0.72
N GLU A 53 10.55 4.57 0.20
CA GLU A 53 11.38 3.36 0.07
C GLU A 53 10.94 2.51 -1.13
N TRP A 54 9.64 2.38 -1.34
CA TRP A 54 9.09 1.52 -2.39
C TRP A 54 8.81 2.27 -3.69
N ASN A 55 8.98 3.59 -3.70
CA ASN A 55 8.63 4.43 -4.84
C ASN A 55 7.20 4.16 -5.34
N ARG A 56 6.28 4.00 -4.40
CA ARG A 56 4.85 3.73 -4.62
C ARG A 56 4.03 4.55 -3.63
N PRO A 57 2.85 5.04 -4.02
CA PRO A 57 1.95 5.66 -3.06
C PRO A 57 1.53 4.65 -1.98
N VAL A 58 1.62 5.04 -0.72
CA VAL A 58 1.11 4.26 0.40
C VAL A 58 -0.04 5.06 1.01
N VAL A 59 -1.25 4.52 0.92
CA VAL A 59 -2.48 5.18 1.36
C VAL A 59 -2.94 4.58 2.68
N VAL A 60 -3.14 5.44 3.68
CA VAL A 60 -3.66 5.01 4.99
C VAL A 60 -5.17 4.84 4.89
N GLU A 61 -5.66 3.70 5.35
CA GLU A 61 -7.08 3.40 5.48
C GLU A 61 -7.41 2.95 6.89
N ASN A 62 -8.30 3.67 7.57
CA ASN A 62 -8.69 3.37 8.93
C ASN A 62 -9.87 2.40 8.95
N LYS A 63 -9.68 1.22 9.52
CA LYS A 63 -10.72 0.19 9.75
C LYS A 63 -10.84 -0.06 11.25
N ALA A 64 -11.47 0.88 11.95
CA ALA A 64 -11.61 0.84 13.40
C ALA A 64 -12.72 -0.09 13.85
N GLY A 65 -12.59 -0.59 15.08
CA GLY A 65 -13.63 -1.34 15.76
C GLY A 65 -13.17 -2.70 16.30
N ALA A 66 -13.87 -3.18 17.30
CA ALA A 66 -13.64 -4.48 17.95
C ALA A 66 -12.18 -4.71 18.36
N ASN A 67 -11.51 -3.67 18.87
CA ASN A 67 -10.12 -3.69 19.30
C ASN A 67 -9.13 -4.17 18.20
N GLY A 68 -9.41 -3.80 16.96
CA GLY A 68 -8.57 -4.14 15.81
C GLY A 68 -9.04 -5.39 15.03
N ASN A 69 -10.04 -6.11 15.50
CA ASN A 69 -10.54 -7.32 14.85
C ASN A 69 -11.18 -7.05 13.49
N ILE A 70 -11.87 -5.92 13.35
CA ILE A 70 -12.49 -5.53 12.07
C ILE A 70 -11.42 -5.27 11.02
N GLY A 71 -10.36 -4.55 11.37
CA GLY A 71 -9.23 -4.33 10.48
C GLY A 71 -8.52 -5.62 10.09
N ALA A 72 -8.29 -6.51 11.05
CA ALA A 72 -7.67 -7.81 10.81
C ALA A 72 -8.50 -8.68 9.85
N ALA A 73 -9.81 -8.73 10.05
CA ALA A 73 -10.72 -9.45 9.16
C ALA A 73 -10.73 -8.89 7.75
N TYR A 74 -10.72 -7.57 7.62
CA TYR A 74 -10.63 -6.88 6.34
C TYR A 74 -9.37 -7.29 5.56
N VAL A 75 -8.21 -7.26 6.21
CA VAL A 75 -6.94 -7.63 5.58
C VAL A 75 -6.91 -9.11 5.21
N SER A 76 -7.41 -9.98 6.08
CA SER A 76 -7.45 -11.43 5.83
C SER A 76 -8.33 -11.81 4.64
N ALA A 77 -9.40 -11.06 4.40
CA ALA A 77 -10.32 -11.29 3.27
C ALA A 77 -9.82 -10.65 1.97
N GLY A 78 -8.79 -9.80 2.04
CA GLY A 78 -8.25 -9.09 0.88
C GLY A 78 -7.34 -9.93 -0.01
N PRO A 79 -6.91 -9.38 -1.16
CA PRO A 79 -5.99 -10.07 -2.06
C PRO A 79 -4.62 -10.23 -1.40
N GLY A 80 -4.10 -11.42 -1.31
CA GLY A 80 -2.81 -11.73 -0.70
C GLY A 80 -1.59 -11.40 -1.58
N GLU A 81 -1.58 -10.27 -2.27
CA GLU A 81 -0.60 -9.93 -3.29
C GLU A 81 0.50 -8.94 -2.84
N GLY A 82 0.65 -8.70 -1.55
CA GLY A 82 1.63 -7.75 -1.02
C GLY A 82 1.29 -6.28 -1.28
N SER A 83 0.06 -5.96 -1.65
CA SER A 83 -0.43 -4.59 -1.84
C SER A 83 -1.14 -4.02 -0.61
N VAL A 84 -1.23 -4.79 0.46
CA VAL A 84 -1.87 -4.40 1.72
C VAL A 84 -0.92 -4.64 2.88
N VAL A 85 -0.72 -3.62 3.69
CA VAL A 85 0.05 -3.71 4.95
C VAL A 85 -0.90 -3.44 6.10
N PHE A 86 -0.79 -4.20 7.17
CA PHE A 86 -1.64 -4.07 8.34
C PHE A 86 -0.86 -3.54 9.53
N LEU A 87 -1.37 -2.46 10.13
CA LEU A 87 -0.82 -1.86 11.34
C LEU A 87 -1.81 -1.98 12.49
N SER A 88 -1.40 -2.66 13.53
CA SER A 88 -2.20 -2.84 14.75
C SER A 88 -1.30 -2.68 15.99
N ARG A 89 -1.87 -2.91 17.14
CA ARG A 89 -1.11 -2.89 18.40
C ARG A 89 -1.10 -4.28 19.04
N VAL A 90 -0.12 -4.51 19.92
CA VAL A 90 0.10 -5.82 20.55
C VAL A 90 -1.15 -6.36 21.25
N GLY A 91 -1.92 -5.50 21.92
CA GLY A 91 -3.14 -5.92 22.58
C GLY A 91 -4.20 -6.51 21.65
N ALA A 92 -4.26 -6.03 20.41
CA ALA A 92 -5.19 -6.54 19.41
C ALA A 92 -4.74 -7.86 18.77
N VAL A 93 -3.43 -8.08 18.68
CA VAL A 93 -2.85 -9.24 18.00
C VAL A 93 -2.47 -10.34 19.00
N GLY A 94 -1.97 -9.97 20.18
CA GLY A 94 -1.43 -10.90 21.14
C GLY A 94 -2.47 -11.62 22.02
N ILE A 95 -3.70 -11.10 22.08
CA ILE A 95 -4.76 -11.64 22.96
C ILE A 95 -5.78 -12.49 22.19
N ILE A 96 -5.83 -12.39 20.89
CA ILE A 96 -6.77 -13.15 20.05
C ILE A 96 -6.24 -14.59 19.91
N PRO A 97 -6.96 -15.59 20.44
CA PRO A 97 -6.57 -16.97 20.23
C PRO A 97 -6.66 -17.31 18.73
N ALA A 98 -5.67 -18.02 18.30
CA ALA A 98 -5.59 -18.46 16.92
C ALA A 98 -6.72 -19.40 16.52
#